data_98dc04d30646f90f3eacff10b2c8a0fa
#
_entry.id   98dc04d30646f90f3eacff10b2c8a0fa
#
_cell.length_a   1.000
_cell.length_b   1.000
_cell.length_c   1.000
_cell.angle_alpha   90.00
_cell.angle_beta   90.00
_cell.angle_gamma   90.00
#
_symmetry.space_group_name_H-M   'P 1'
#
loop_
_entity.id
_entity.type
_entity.pdbx_description
1 polymer ?
#
loop_
_entity_poly.entity_id
_entity_poly.type
_entity_poly.pdbx_seq_one_letter_code
_entity_poly.pdbx_strand_id
1 'polypeptide(L)'
;MLASTRSAAAMALRAKPITTAMVPFRAAAALSTSSKRDATSLTPHNGASGLAKARKEVPIGSQEGTKGVIQYALTSLDVIANWARQSSLWPMTFGLACCAVEMMHLSTPRYDQDRLGIIFRASPRQSDVMIVAGTLTNKMAPALRQVYDQMPDPRWVVSMGSCANGGGYYHYSYSVVRGCDRIVPVDIYVPGCPPTSEALMYGIFQLQRKMRNTKITRMWYRR
;
A
#
# COMPACT_ATOMS: atom_id res chain seq x y z
N MET A 1 46.01 -60.95 -23.72
CA MET A 1 45.87 -61.96 -22.67
C MET A 1 45.43 -61.31 -21.39
N LEU A 2 44.49 -61.94 -20.71
CA LEU A 2 43.92 -61.67 -19.40
C LEU A 2 42.78 -60.58 -19.33
N ALA A 3 41.60 -61.11 -19.44
CA ALA A 3 40.33 -60.54 -19.05
C ALA A 3 40.24 -60.40 -17.51
N SER A 4 39.74 -59.29 -17.05
CA SER A 4 39.34 -59.16 -15.65
C SER A 4 37.86 -58.70 -15.66
N THR A 5 37.01 -59.68 -15.38
CA THR A 5 35.58 -59.53 -15.11
C THR A 5 35.42 -58.98 -13.72
N ARG A 6 34.85 -57.74 -13.60
CA ARG A 6 34.34 -57.23 -12.32
C ARG A 6 32.84 -57.34 -12.31
N SER A 7 32.39 -58.16 -11.44
CA SER A 7 31.02 -58.42 -11.02
C SER A 7 30.35 -57.15 -10.60
N ALA A 8 29.21 -56.80 -11.24
CA ALA A 8 28.29 -55.76 -10.79
C ALA A 8 27.35 -56.34 -9.73
N ALA A 9 27.61 -55.98 -8.50
CA ALA A 9 26.68 -56.25 -7.40
C ALA A 9 25.49 -55.30 -7.51
N ALA A 10 24.37 -55.83 -7.93
CA ALA A 10 23.08 -55.11 -7.96
C ALA A 10 22.62 -54.86 -6.52
N MET A 11 22.71 -53.63 -6.06
CA MET A 11 22.19 -53.19 -4.79
C MET A 11 20.69 -52.86 -4.97
N ALA A 12 19.84 -53.84 -4.70
CA ALA A 12 18.40 -53.68 -4.72
C ALA A 12 17.96 -52.76 -3.56
N LEU A 13 17.71 -51.49 -3.86
CA LEU A 13 17.03 -50.58 -2.96
C LEU A 13 15.57 -50.96 -2.83
N ARG A 14 15.25 -51.63 -1.73
CA ARG A 14 13.92 -52.03 -1.30
C ARG A 14 13.13 -50.75 -0.95
N ALA A 15 12.35 -50.25 -1.90
CA ALA A 15 11.40 -49.16 -1.66
C ALA A 15 10.30 -49.67 -0.70
N LYS A 16 10.22 -49.06 0.47
CA LYS A 16 9.09 -49.28 1.39
C LYS A 16 7.85 -48.63 0.78
N PRO A 17 6.71 -49.30 0.77
CA PRO A 17 5.45 -48.71 0.35
C PRO A 17 5.08 -47.61 1.34
N ILE A 18 4.93 -46.38 0.86
CA ILE A 18 4.33 -45.28 1.61
C ILE A 18 2.85 -45.56 1.70
N THR A 19 2.43 -46.07 2.82
CA THR A 19 1.00 -46.20 3.14
C THR A 19 0.47 -44.78 3.37
N THR A 20 -0.16 -44.21 2.36
CA THR A 20 -0.90 -42.98 2.47
C THR A 20 -2.14 -43.26 3.34
N ALA A 21 -2.01 -42.99 4.62
CA ALA A 21 -3.16 -42.97 5.51
C ALA A 21 -4.07 -41.81 5.06
N MET A 22 -5.15 -42.16 4.38
CA MET A 22 -6.26 -41.24 4.12
C MET A 22 -6.82 -40.81 5.48
N VAL A 23 -6.49 -39.56 5.87
CA VAL A 23 -7.17 -38.90 6.97
C VAL A 23 -8.59 -38.65 6.53
N PRO A 24 -9.61 -39.19 7.22
CA PRO A 24 -10.99 -38.92 6.87
C PRO A 24 -11.24 -37.41 7.07
N PHE A 25 -11.61 -36.76 5.98
CA PHE A 25 -12.10 -35.38 6.00
C PHE A 25 -13.37 -35.37 6.85
N ARG A 26 -13.25 -35.03 8.12
CA ARG A 26 -14.37 -34.77 8.98
C ARG A 26 -15.13 -33.60 8.37
N ALA A 27 -16.30 -33.88 7.82
CA ALA A 27 -17.22 -32.87 7.36
C ALA A 27 -17.39 -31.84 8.49
N ALA A 28 -16.96 -30.63 8.22
CA ALA A 28 -17.19 -29.51 9.10
C ALA A 28 -18.71 -29.37 9.24
N ALA A 29 -19.17 -29.53 10.45
CA ALA A 29 -20.56 -29.31 10.80
C ALA A 29 -20.94 -27.92 10.31
N ALA A 30 -21.96 -27.86 9.48
CA ALA A 30 -22.58 -26.65 9.05
C ALA A 30 -22.96 -25.84 10.28
N LEU A 31 -22.28 -24.74 10.51
CA LEU A 31 -22.73 -23.69 11.41
C LEU A 31 -24.01 -23.14 10.78
N SER A 32 -25.13 -23.69 11.13
CA SER A 32 -26.43 -23.09 10.95
C SER A 32 -26.48 -21.85 11.87
N THR A 33 -25.97 -20.73 11.39
CA THR A 33 -26.35 -19.44 11.92
C THR A 33 -27.79 -19.19 11.46
N SER A 34 -28.72 -19.71 12.22
CA SER A 34 -30.10 -19.26 12.26
C SER A 34 -30.07 -17.82 12.78
N SER A 35 -29.64 -16.89 11.96
CA SER A 35 -29.98 -15.49 12.10
C SER A 35 -31.46 -15.41 11.79
N LYS A 36 -32.29 -15.43 12.82
CA LYS A 36 -33.64 -14.87 12.76
C LYS A 36 -33.48 -13.44 12.28
N ARG A 37 -33.59 -13.23 10.99
CA ARG A 37 -33.90 -11.91 10.44
C ARG A 37 -35.32 -11.64 10.87
N ASP A 38 -35.47 -10.93 11.95
CA ASP A 38 -36.73 -10.28 12.27
C ASP A 38 -37.08 -9.47 11.04
N ALA A 39 -38.12 -9.92 10.34
CA ALA A 39 -38.77 -9.15 9.29
C ALA A 39 -39.43 -7.95 9.97
N THR A 40 -38.60 -7.01 10.38
CA THR A 40 -39.07 -5.70 10.83
C THR A 40 -39.59 -5.00 9.60
N SER A 41 -40.90 -4.84 9.59
CA SER A 41 -41.73 -4.12 8.66
C SER A 41 -40.96 -3.00 7.94
N LEU A 42 -40.88 -3.12 6.59
CA LEU A 42 -40.55 -2.02 5.70
C LEU A 42 -41.62 -0.95 5.85
N THR A 43 -41.53 -0.11 6.85
CA THR A 43 -42.22 1.17 6.88
C THR A 43 -41.58 2.04 5.82
N PRO A 44 -42.34 2.61 4.88
CA PRO A 44 -41.81 3.56 3.91
C PRO A 44 -41.26 4.74 4.69
N HIS A 45 -39.92 4.90 4.66
CA HIS A 45 -39.28 6.07 5.24
C HIS A 45 -39.63 7.30 4.40
N ASN A 46 -40.70 7.98 4.80
CA ASN A 46 -40.95 9.36 4.40
C ASN A 46 -39.84 10.23 5.03
N GLY A 47 -39.06 10.86 4.18
CA GLY A 47 -38.34 12.04 4.57
C GLY A 47 -36.86 12.03 4.26
N ALA A 48 -36.49 12.85 3.32
CA ALA A 48 -35.12 13.26 3.03
C ALA A 48 -34.38 13.88 4.25
N SER A 49 -35.08 14.12 5.37
CA SER A 49 -34.52 14.62 6.63
C SER A 49 -33.78 13.57 7.47
N GLY A 50 -34.04 12.26 7.24
CA GLY A 50 -33.37 11.18 7.97
C GLY A 50 -31.94 10.91 7.49
N LEU A 51 -31.67 11.12 6.19
CA LEU A 51 -30.35 10.90 5.61
C LEU A 51 -29.31 11.98 6.00
N ALA A 52 -29.78 13.20 6.32
CA ALA A 52 -28.89 14.26 6.80
C ALA A 52 -28.37 14.02 8.22
N LYS A 53 -29.10 13.27 9.04
CA LYS A 53 -28.73 12.97 10.43
C LYS A 53 -27.80 11.74 10.58
N ALA A 54 -27.71 10.90 9.55
CA ALA A 54 -26.88 9.69 9.57
C ALA A 54 -25.43 9.92 9.13
N ARG A 55 -25.11 11.05 8.49
CA ARG A 55 -23.74 11.49 8.32
C ARG A 55 -23.27 12.18 9.61
N LYS A 56 -22.96 11.39 10.64
CA LYS A 56 -21.97 11.84 11.59
C LYS A 56 -20.71 12.13 10.80
N GLU A 57 -20.43 13.39 10.53
CA GLU A 57 -19.15 13.80 10.01
C GLU A 57 -18.11 13.19 10.94
N VAL A 58 -17.32 12.25 10.39
CA VAL A 58 -16.20 11.67 11.14
C VAL A 58 -15.32 12.86 11.48
N PRO A 59 -15.17 13.23 12.76
CA PRO A 59 -14.40 14.40 13.13
C PRO A 59 -13.02 14.25 12.52
N ILE A 60 -12.60 15.26 11.78
CA ILE A 60 -11.24 15.29 11.23
C ILE A 60 -10.33 15.13 12.43
N GLY A 61 -9.45 14.12 12.41
CA GLY A 61 -8.60 13.78 13.56
C GLY A 61 -7.76 14.93 14.10
N SER A 62 -7.63 16.03 13.34
CA SER A 62 -7.06 17.31 13.78
C SER A 62 -7.94 18.05 14.79
N GLN A 63 -9.25 17.81 14.83
CA GLN A 63 -10.19 18.53 15.70
C GLN A 63 -10.39 17.89 17.07
N GLU A 64 -9.91 16.66 17.29
CA GLU A 64 -10.04 15.99 18.56
C GLU A 64 -9.20 16.66 19.67
N GLY A 65 -9.83 16.98 20.78
CA GLY A 65 -9.16 17.47 22.00
C GLY A 65 -8.72 18.93 21.96
N THR A 66 -9.41 19.79 21.18
CA THR A 66 -9.14 21.24 21.19
C THR A 66 -9.67 21.88 22.47
N LYS A 67 -8.76 22.32 23.33
CA LYS A 67 -9.07 23.09 24.53
C LYS A 67 -8.39 24.46 24.44
N GLY A 68 -9.12 25.49 24.04
CA GLY A 68 -8.60 26.85 23.96
C GLY A 68 -8.55 27.44 22.56
N VAL A 69 -8.60 28.76 22.47
CA VAL A 69 -8.68 29.55 21.22
C VAL A 69 -7.47 29.33 20.34
N ILE A 70 -6.27 29.25 20.90
CA ILE A 70 -5.02 29.03 20.14
C ILE A 70 -5.03 27.64 19.50
N GLN A 71 -5.46 26.61 20.22
CA GLN A 71 -5.53 25.24 19.67
C GLN A 71 -6.57 25.14 18.57
N TYR A 72 -7.69 25.86 18.70
CA TYR A 72 -8.71 25.92 17.66
C TYR A 72 -8.15 26.59 16.39
N ALA A 73 -7.45 27.71 16.52
CA ALA A 73 -6.81 28.39 15.39
C ALA A 73 -5.76 27.47 14.69
N LEU A 74 -4.93 26.78 15.47
CA LEU A 74 -3.93 25.84 14.91
C LEU A 74 -4.59 24.64 14.21
N THR A 75 -5.70 24.12 14.73
CA THR A 75 -6.43 23.04 14.05
C THR A 75 -7.08 23.50 12.76
N SER A 76 -7.60 24.72 12.72
CA SER A 76 -8.15 25.31 11.49
C SER A 76 -7.06 25.50 10.43
N LEU A 77 -5.88 25.96 10.81
CA LEU A 77 -4.73 26.05 9.91
C LEU A 77 -4.29 24.68 9.38
N ASP A 78 -4.25 23.66 10.24
CA ASP A 78 -3.94 22.28 9.82
C ASP A 78 -4.95 21.75 8.80
N VAL A 79 -6.25 22.03 8.99
CA VAL A 79 -7.29 21.63 8.05
C VAL A 79 -7.09 22.28 6.67
N ILE A 80 -6.84 23.58 6.65
CA ILE A 80 -6.61 24.33 5.40
C ILE A 80 -5.32 23.84 4.71
N ALA A 81 -4.23 23.69 5.44
CA ALA A 81 -2.96 23.23 4.90
C ALA A 81 -3.07 21.79 4.35
N ASN A 82 -3.75 20.88 5.07
CA ASN A 82 -3.93 19.51 4.64
C ASN A 82 -4.85 19.42 3.40
N TRP A 83 -5.89 20.26 3.33
CA TRP A 83 -6.72 20.35 2.14
C TRP A 83 -5.93 20.80 0.91
N ALA A 84 -5.12 21.86 1.05
CA ALA A 84 -4.27 22.35 -0.04
C ALA A 84 -3.26 21.30 -0.52
N ARG A 85 -2.59 20.62 0.41
CA ARG A 85 -1.61 19.55 0.07
C ARG A 85 -2.27 18.35 -0.59
N GLN A 86 -3.47 17.97 -0.15
CA GLN A 86 -4.21 16.86 -0.72
C GLN A 86 -4.63 17.12 -2.16
N SER A 87 -5.05 18.35 -2.47
CA SER A 87 -5.55 18.73 -3.80
C SER A 87 -4.43 19.01 -4.81
N SER A 88 -3.20 19.23 -4.35
CA SER A 88 -2.02 19.45 -5.20
C SER A 88 -0.91 18.49 -4.77
N LEU A 89 -1.01 17.24 -5.22
CA LEU A 89 -0.08 16.17 -4.90
C LEU A 89 0.84 15.91 -6.10
N TRP A 90 2.13 16.18 -5.95
CA TRP A 90 3.12 16.02 -7.01
C TRP A 90 4.02 14.82 -6.76
N PRO A 91 3.72 13.68 -7.36
CA PRO A 91 4.54 12.49 -7.21
C PRO A 91 5.83 12.59 -8.01
N MET A 92 6.90 12.07 -7.43
CA MET A 92 8.12 11.77 -8.15
C MET A 92 8.04 10.35 -8.73
N THR A 93 8.38 10.20 -10.00
CA THR A 93 8.46 8.91 -10.65
C THR A 93 9.79 8.24 -10.34
N PHE A 94 9.75 7.19 -9.55
CA PHE A 94 10.89 6.30 -9.33
C PHE A 94 10.58 4.92 -9.91
N GLY A 95 10.53 4.89 -11.26
CA GLY A 95 10.20 3.69 -12.03
C GLY A 95 11.42 2.82 -12.26
N LEU A 96 11.44 1.63 -11.67
CA LEU A 96 12.57 0.71 -11.74
C LEU A 96 12.29 -0.52 -12.62
N ALA A 97 11.02 -0.91 -12.77
CA ALA A 97 10.62 -2.11 -13.49
C ALA A 97 9.18 -2.01 -14.03
N CYS A 98 8.52 -3.15 -14.25
CA CYS A 98 7.19 -3.26 -14.84
C CYS A 98 6.09 -2.45 -14.14
N CYS A 99 6.19 -2.24 -12.83
CA CYS A 99 5.24 -1.40 -12.10
C CYS A 99 5.22 0.06 -12.61
N ALA A 100 6.33 0.54 -13.15
CA ALA A 100 6.40 1.87 -13.75
C ALA A 100 5.46 2.02 -14.96
N VAL A 101 5.24 0.96 -15.72
CA VAL A 101 4.33 0.97 -16.87
C VAL A 101 2.88 1.17 -16.41
N GLU A 102 2.45 0.48 -15.36
CA GLU A 102 1.13 0.69 -14.76
C GLU A 102 0.99 2.08 -14.12
N MET A 103 2.06 2.59 -13.55
CA MET A 103 2.10 3.97 -13.04
C MET A 103 1.94 5.00 -14.19
N MET A 104 2.59 4.78 -15.34
CA MET A 104 2.39 5.63 -16.53
C MET A 104 0.97 5.50 -17.08
N HIS A 105 0.39 4.29 -17.05
CA HIS A 105 -0.98 4.05 -17.48
C HIS A 105 -2.01 4.85 -16.67
N LEU A 106 -1.71 5.17 -15.41
CA LEU A 106 -2.55 6.02 -14.56
C LEU A 106 -2.69 7.45 -15.09
N SER A 107 -1.69 7.96 -15.85
CA SER A 107 -1.72 9.28 -16.48
C SER A 107 -2.45 9.30 -17.82
N THR A 108 -2.89 8.14 -18.33
CA THR A 108 -3.61 8.06 -19.61
C THR A 108 -5.05 8.56 -19.46
N PRO A 109 -5.73 8.92 -20.56
CA PRO A 109 -7.08 9.50 -20.54
C PRO A 109 -8.13 8.65 -19.84
N ARG A 110 -7.93 7.33 -19.74
CA ARG A 110 -8.88 6.42 -19.08
C ARG A 110 -9.02 6.74 -17.59
N TYR A 111 -7.90 7.01 -16.90
CA TYR A 111 -7.88 7.27 -15.44
C TYR A 111 -7.73 8.75 -15.13
N ASP A 112 -6.95 9.45 -15.94
CA ASP A 112 -6.77 10.90 -15.90
C ASP A 112 -6.53 11.43 -14.47
N GLN A 113 -5.41 11.03 -13.89
CA GLN A 113 -5.03 11.47 -12.54
C GLN A 113 -4.82 12.99 -12.44
N ASP A 114 -4.54 13.66 -13.56
CA ASP A 114 -4.28 15.11 -13.58
C ASP A 114 -5.49 15.92 -13.10
N ARG A 115 -6.72 15.43 -13.35
CA ARG A 115 -7.95 16.03 -12.84
C ARG A 115 -8.02 16.08 -11.30
N LEU A 116 -7.25 15.21 -10.64
CA LEU A 116 -7.18 15.13 -9.18
C LEU A 116 -6.05 15.99 -8.59
N GLY A 117 -5.35 16.77 -9.44
CA GLY A 117 -4.20 17.56 -9.05
C GLY A 117 -2.92 16.74 -8.83
N ILE A 118 -2.87 15.53 -9.39
CA ILE A 118 -1.74 14.62 -9.26
C ILE A 118 -0.90 14.73 -10.54
N ILE A 119 0.18 15.49 -10.47
CA ILE A 119 1.04 15.75 -11.63
C ILE A 119 2.43 15.23 -11.34
N PHE A 120 2.95 14.33 -12.17
CA PHE A 120 4.29 13.80 -12.03
C PHE A 120 5.36 14.88 -12.25
N ARG A 121 6.35 14.90 -11.37
CA ARG A 121 7.53 15.76 -11.46
C ARG A 121 8.81 14.94 -11.56
N ALA A 122 9.74 15.43 -12.37
CA ALA A 122 11.05 14.77 -12.56
C ALA A 122 12.05 15.10 -11.44
N SER A 123 11.91 16.27 -10.81
CA SER A 123 12.84 16.72 -9.78
C SER A 123 12.35 16.34 -8.38
N PRO A 124 13.18 15.70 -7.55
CA PRO A 124 12.81 15.39 -6.16
C PRO A 124 12.55 16.65 -5.33
N ARG A 125 13.21 17.76 -5.63
CA ARG A 125 13.04 19.03 -4.93
C ARG A 125 11.68 19.70 -5.18
N GLN A 126 10.94 19.26 -6.20
CA GLN A 126 9.61 19.76 -6.57
C GLN A 126 8.51 18.74 -6.30
N SER A 127 8.83 17.61 -5.67
CA SER A 127 7.91 16.50 -5.47
C SER A 127 7.59 16.33 -4.00
N ASP A 128 6.32 16.01 -3.71
CA ASP A 128 5.81 15.80 -2.37
C ASP A 128 5.73 14.30 -2.01
N VAL A 129 5.53 13.46 -3.02
CA VAL A 129 5.39 12.01 -2.87
C VAL A 129 6.40 11.28 -3.72
N MET A 130 7.01 10.24 -3.17
CA MET A 130 7.84 9.29 -3.92
C MET A 130 7.05 8.01 -4.14
N ILE A 131 6.90 7.58 -5.39
CA ILE A 131 6.32 6.28 -5.73
C ILE A 131 7.46 5.37 -6.16
N VAL A 132 7.78 4.39 -5.33
CA VAL A 132 8.79 3.37 -5.64
C VAL A 132 8.10 2.25 -6.41
N ALA A 133 8.27 2.25 -7.74
CA ALA A 133 7.58 1.35 -8.65
C ALA A 133 8.56 0.36 -9.28
N GLY A 134 8.70 -0.81 -8.69
CA GLY A 134 9.52 -1.89 -9.22
C GLY A 134 10.52 -2.48 -8.25
N THR A 135 11.47 -3.25 -8.77
CA THR A 135 12.46 -3.99 -7.99
C THR A 135 13.60 -3.08 -7.58
N LEU A 136 13.84 -2.95 -6.28
CA LEU A 136 14.96 -2.20 -5.74
C LEU A 136 16.17 -3.13 -5.60
N THR A 137 17.25 -2.79 -6.30
CA THR A 137 18.53 -3.52 -6.19
C THR A 137 19.44 -2.90 -5.12
N ASN A 138 20.38 -3.70 -4.60
CA ASN A 138 21.37 -3.23 -3.63
C ASN A 138 22.20 -2.05 -4.17
N LYS A 139 22.51 -2.05 -5.48
CA LYS A 139 23.24 -0.95 -6.13
C LYS A 139 22.41 0.33 -6.24
N MET A 140 21.08 0.20 -6.36
CA MET A 140 20.18 1.35 -6.49
C MET A 140 19.71 1.89 -5.12
N ALA A 141 19.84 1.12 -4.06
CA ALA A 141 19.40 1.51 -2.72
C ALA A 141 20.02 2.84 -2.22
N PRO A 142 21.34 3.11 -2.37
CA PRO A 142 21.91 4.40 -1.99
C PRO A 142 21.33 5.56 -2.78
N ALA A 143 21.07 5.37 -4.09
CA ALA A 143 20.48 6.40 -4.94
C ALA A 143 19.04 6.71 -4.52
N LEU A 144 18.24 5.69 -4.15
CA LEU A 144 16.89 5.88 -3.62
C LEU A 144 16.94 6.74 -2.35
N ARG A 145 17.86 6.46 -1.45
CA ARG A 145 18.03 7.23 -0.21
C ARG A 145 18.42 8.68 -0.48
N GLN A 146 19.37 8.92 -1.38
CA GLN A 146 19.79 10.27 -1.77
C GLN A 146 18.63 11.08 -2.37
N VAL A 147 17.83 10.45 -3.22
CA VAL A 147 16.65 11.10 -3.82
C VAL A 147 15.62 11.45 -2.76
N TYR A 148 15.37 10.52 -1.82
CA TYR A 148 14.44 10.76 -0.70
C TYR A 148 14.91 11.94 0.19
N ASP A 149 16.19 12.02 0.48
CA ASP A 149 16.74 13.08 1.32
C ASP A 149 16.70 14.46 0.64
N GLN A 150 16.62 14.51 -0.70
CA GLN A 150 16.47 15.74 -1.48
C GLN A 150 15.02 16.25 -1.54
N MET A 151 14.04 15.43 -1.15
CA MET A 151 12.64 15.86 -1.14
C MET A 151 12.38 16.82 0.03
N PRO A 152 11.60 17.89 -0.20
CA PRO A 152 11.21 18.80 0.88
C PRO A 152 10.26 18.13 1.87
N ASP A 153 10.28 18.59 3.12
CA ASP A 153 9.25 18.20 4.10
C ASP A 153 8.00 19.10 3.94
N PRO A 154 6.80 18.55 4.05
CA PRO A 154 6.43 17.16 4.31
C PRO A 154 6.52 16.28 3.06
N ARG A 155 6.99 15.04 3.22
CA ARG A 155 7.18 14.06 2.16
C ARG A 155 6.54 12.73 2.54
N TRP A 156 6.06 12.00 1.53
CA TRP A 156 5.42 10.71 1.69
C TRP A 156 5.99 9.70 0.70
N VAL A 157 5.96 8.43 1.07
CA VAL A 157 6.46 7.34 0.24
C VAL A 157 5.37 6.30 0.03
N VAL A 158 5.13 5.96 -1.24
CA VAL A 158 4.25 4.87 -1.65
C VAL A 158 5.10 3.75 -2.23
N SER A 159 5.00 2.58 -1.64
CA SER A 159 5.62 1.36 -2.15
C SER A 159 4.65 0.65 -3.08
N MET A 160 4.97 0.58 -4.37
CA MET A 160 4.12 0.01 -5.40
C MET A 160 4.64 -1.34 -5.86
N GLY A 161 3.82 -2.36 -5.68
CA GLY A 161 4.07 -3.72 -6.16
C GLY A 161 4.86 -4.59 -5.18
N SER A 162 4.75 -5.89 -5.38
CA SER A 162 5.35 -6.89 -4.48
C SER A 162 6.86 -6.79 -4.38
N CYS A 163 7.55 -6.38 -5.45
CA CYS A 163 9.00 -6.22 -5.44
C CYS A 163 9.45 -5.11 -4.49
N ALA A 164 8.78 -3.95 -4.52
CA ALA A 164 9.07 -2.83 -3.62
C ALA A 164 8.62 -3.14 -2.20
N ASN A 165 7.52 -3.86 -2.01
CA ASN A 165 6.95 -4.17 -0.69
C ASN A 165 7.82 -5.14 0.12
N GLY A 166 8.38 -6.17 -0.53
CA GLY A 166 9.14 -7.19 0.21
C GLY A 166 10.06 -8.04 -0.65
N GLY A 167 10.44 -7.58 -1.84
CA GLY A 167 11.25 -8.34 -2.80
C GLY A 167 10.43 -9.17 -3.79
N GLY A 168 9.19 -9.53 -3.47
CA GLY A 168 8.26 -10.23 -4.35
C GLY A 168 8.83 -11.51 -4.95
N TYR A 169 8.75 -11.63 -6.27
CA TYR A 169 9.30 -12.78 -7.01
C TYR A 169 10.82 -12.93 -6.84
N TYR A 170 11.55 -11.82 -6.63
CA TYR A 170 13.00 -11.77 -6.49
C TYR A 170 13.49 -11.76 -5.03
N HIS A 171 12.65 -12.18 -4.10
CA HIS A 171 12.94 -12.13 -2.66
C HIS A 171 14.25 -12.85 -2.29
N TYR A 172 14.52 -13.98 -2.92
CA TYR A 172 15.72 -14.78 -2.67
C TYR A 172 16.92 -14.42 -3.55
N SER A 173 16.79 -13.39 -4.39
CA SER A 173 17.91 -12.93 -5.21
C SER A 173 19.00 -12.26 -4.33
N TYR A 174 20.26 -12.50 -4.66
CA TYR A 174 21.40 -11.89 -3.98
C TYR A 174 21.53 -10.39 -4.20
N SER A 175 20.97 -9.87 -5.28
CA SER A 175 21.12 -8.48 -5.72
C SER A 175 19.97 -7.56 -5.31
N VAL A 176 18.88 -8.10 -4.78
CA VAL A 176 17.62 -7.37 -4.52
C VAL A 176 17.45 -7.07 -3.05
N VAL A 177 17.04 -5.83 -2.75
CA VAL A 177 16.64 -5.41 -1.41
C VAL A 177 15.23 -5.93 -1.12
N ARG A 178 15.06 -6.62 -0.01
CA ARG A 178 13.79 -7.22 0.41
C ARG A 178 12.87 -6.20 1.06
N GLY A 179 12.33 -5.30 0.24
CA GLY A 179 11.48 -4.20 0.65
C GLY A 179 12.19 -2.86 0.68
N CYS A 180 11.55 -1.84 0.13
CA CYS A 180 12.09 -0.47 0.14
C CYS A 180 11.99 0.20 1.53
N ASP A 181 11.17 -0.35 2.43
CA ASP A 181 11.03 0.08 3.82
C ASP A 181 12.31 -0.07 4.65
N ARG A 182 13.24 -0.89 4.19
CA ARG A 182 14.58 -1.01 4.79
C ARG A 182 15.47 0.21 4.53
N ILE A 183 15.15 1.01 3.52
CA ILE A 183 15.96 2.16 3.10
C ILE A 183 15.25 3.47 3.43
N VAL A 184 13.94 3.56 3.13
CA VAL A 184 13.12 4.76 3.35
C VAL A 184 11.83 4.40 4.09
N PRO A 185 11.29 5.27 4.95
CA PRO A 185 10.02 5.02 5.60
C PRO A 185 8.89 5.00 4.57
N VAL A 186 8.02 4.00 4.62
CA VAL A 186 6.89 3.82 3.71
C VAL A 186 5.59 4.18 4.41
N ASP A 187 4.76 4.98 3.74
CA ASP A 187 3.46 5.41 4.26
C ASP A 187 2.33 4.50 3.82
N ILE A 188 2.35 4.08 2.56
CA ILE A 188 1.31 3.25 1.93
C ILE A 188 1.96 2.14 1.12
N TYR A 189 1.43 0.94 1.24
CA TYR A 189 1.80 -0.22 0.44
C TYR A 189 0.68 -0.56 -0.54
N VAL A 190 1.03 -0.71 -1.81
CA VAL A 190 0.10 -1.13 -2.87
C VAL A 190 0.49 -2.54 -3.31
N PRO A 191 -0.30 -3.58 -3.00
CA PRO A 191 -0.01 -4.95 -3.37
C PRO A 191 -0.33 -5.22 -4.85
N GLY A 192 0.36 -6.17 -5.43
CA GLY A 192 0.17 -6.64 -6.81
C GLY A 192 1.50 -6.89 -7.52
N CYS A 193 1.47 -7.57 -8.68
CA CYS A 193 2.67 -7.84 -9.48
C CYS A 193 2.35 -7.91 -10.98
N PRO A 194 2.31 -6.77 -11.66
CA PRO A 194 2.16 -5.41 -11.15
C PRO A 194 0.75 -5.16 -10.57
N PRO A 195 0.57 -4.20 -9.65
CA PRO A 195 -0.75 -3.76 -9.26
C PRO A 195 -1.41 -3.02 -10.42
N THR A 196 -2.72 -3.14 -10.53
CA THR A 196 -3.50 -2.40 -11.54
C THR A 196 -3.44 -0.90 -11.27
N SER A 197 -3.67 -0.09 -12.31
CA SER A 197 -3.73 1.36 -12.16
C SER A 197 -4.80 1.80 -11.16
N GLU A 198 -5.93 1.07 -11.08
CA GLU A 198 -6.99 1.30 -10.09
C GLU A 198 -6.51 1.03 -8.66
N ALA A 199 -5.71 -0.01 -8.45
CA ALA A 199 -5.13 -0.30 -7.15
C ALA A 199 -4.16 0.79 -6.70
N LEU A 200 -3.36 1.34 -7.63
CA LEU A 200 -2.50 2.48 -7.34
C LEU A 200 -3.32 3.73 -7.02
N MET A 201 -4.36 4.02 -7.79
CA MET A 201 -5.27 5.14 -7.53
C MET A 201 -5.90 5.02 -6.13
N TYR A 202 -6.35 3.83 -5.76
CA TYR A 202 -6.86 3.57 -4.42
C TYR A 202 -5.80 3.81 -3.34
N GLY A 203 -4.55 3.40 -3.58
CA GLY A 203 -3.42 3.69 -2.69
C GLY A 203 -3.20 5.19 -2.49
N ILE A 204 -3.29 5.97 -3.56
CA ILE A 204 -3.20 7.43 -3.50
C ILE A 204 -4.35 8.02 -2.68
N PHE A 205 -5.58 7.54 -2.84
CA PHE A 205 -6.71 7.98 -2.02
C PHE A 205 -6.53 7.66 -0.53
N GLN A 206 -5.92 6.52 -0.21
CA GLN A 206 -5.56 6.20 1.18
C GLN A 206 -4.49 7.15 1.73
N LEU A 207 -3.50 7.51 0.90
CA LEU A 207 -2.51 8.52 1.27
C LEU A 207 -3.16 9.88 1.53
N GLN A 208 -4.05 10.33 0.66
CA GLN A 208 -4.81 11.58 0.85
C GLN A 208 -5.62 11.55 2.15
N ARG A 209 -6.23 10.41 2.49
CA ARG A 209 -6.92 10.22 3.76
C ARG A 209 -5.98 10.31 4.96
N LYS A 210 -4.77 9.76 4.86
CA LYS A 210 -3.71 9.89 5.87
C LYS A 210 -3.30 11.35 6.04
N MET A 211 -3.13 12.08 4.94
CA MET A 211 -2.73 13.50 4.95
C MET A 211 -3.76 14.40 5.64
N ARG A 212 -5.06 14.15 5.43
CA ARG A 212 -6.14 14.90 6.12
C ARG A 212 -6.05 14.85 7.62
N ASN A 213 -5.55 13.75 8.17
CA ASN A 213 -5.48 13.54 9.61
C ASN A 213 -4.15 14.00 10.22
N THR A 214 -3.27 14.63 9.43
CA THR A 214 -1.95 15.07 9.89
C THR A 214 -2.09 16.34 10.71
N LYS A 215 -1.38 16.39 11.86
CA LYS A 215 -1.46 17.48 12.86
C LYS A 215 -0.13 18.23 12.96
N ILE A 216 0.42 18.69 11.83
CA ILE A 216 1.79 19.24 11.78
C ILE A 216 1.92 20.54 12.56
N THR A 217 1.05 21.52 12.31
CA THR A 217 1.11 22.84 12.95
C THR A 217 0.90 22.72 14.45
N ARG A 218 -0.05 21.90 14.86
CA ARG A 218 -0.36 21.66 16.26
C ARG A 218 0.76 20.90 16.98
N MET A 219 1.42 19.96 16.32
CA MET A 219 2.60 19.26 16.86
C MET A 219 3.80 20.18 16.96
N TRP A 220 3.99 21.08 16.01
CA TRP A 220 5.03 22.08 16.06
C TRP A 220 4.85 23.04 17.25
N TYR A 221 3.66 23.52 17.51
CA TYR A 221 3.35 24.41 18.63
C TYR A 221 3.59 23.75 19.99
N ARG A 222 3.43 22.44 20.09
CA ARG A 222 3.60 21.68 21.35
C ARG A 222 5.03 21.23 21.62
N ARG A 223 5.94 21.45 20.70
CA ARG A 223 7.37 21.22 20.94
C ARG A 223 7.91 22.37 21.80
#